data_73db38adc532b15e8458016744ddc332
#
_entry.id   73db38adc532b15e8458016744ddc332
#
_cell.length_a   1.000
_cell.length_b   1.000
_cell.length_c   1.000
_cell.angle_alpha   90.00
_cell.angle_beta   90.00
_cell.angle_gamma   90.00
#
_symmetry.space_group_name_H-M   'P 1'
#
loop_
_entity.id
_entity.type
_entity.pdbx_description
1 polymer ?
#
loop_
_entity_poly.entity_id
_entity_poly.type
_entity_poly.pdbx_seq_one_letter_code
_entity_poly.pdbx_strand_id
1 'polypeptide(L)'
;DKIKEAITALAGETDVQEFSDILSAAGIRFLTESEKHKLWFSIQGANIIPIEEYVNSGNKEKYTFPSTWRVGDPIGSLDIMLSFMTSPKILPGITTKKWEMATRDTNGTEKRQRDLLLAIDTSGSMGSVLNEKDNMHQAVLAAYGIISYFESIKGKIALIEFDNTIRKNIKWTDDYDAIRSNLLVNGRGGTTFPIRSIQNVLEDSSNELVTVLITDGELNNVNESVSYFREYLFDDNKLYIFVLGNNKSLESYRILKEIGAKIYNANSAKDFCDLVVSDLD
;
A
#
# COMPACT_ATOMS: atom_id res chain seq x y z
N ASP A 1 1.17 -17.34 21.58
CA ASP A 1 1.80 -17.69 20.29
C ASP A 1 1.04 -18.82 19.56
N LYS A 2 0.91 -20.04 20.11
CA LYS A 2 0.24 -21.17 19.43
C LYS A 2 -1.21 -20.90 19.01
N ILE A 3 -2.00 -20.17 19.79
CA ILE A 3 -3.38 -19.80 19.45
C ILE A 3 -3.38 -18.84 18.26
N LYS A 4 -2.50 -17.85 18.26
CA LYS A 4 -2.35 -16.91 17.16
C LYS A 4 -1.95 -17.63 15.87
N GLU A 5 -0.97 -18.53 15.94
CA GLU A 5 -0.53 -19.35 14.81
C GLU A 5 -1.67 -20.22 14.26
N ALA A 6 -2.44 -20.87 15.14
CA ALA A 6 -3.57 -21.69 14.73
C ALA A 6 -4.69 -20.86 14.07
N ILE A 7 -5.01 -19.67 14.58
CA ILE A 7 -6.00 -18.77 13.99
C ILE A 7 -5.52 -18.25 12.64
N THR A 8 -4.24 -17.90 12.51
CA THR A 8 -3.65 -17.45 11.25
C THR A 8 -3.66 -18.56 10.19
N ALA A 9 -3.30 -19.78 10.57
CA ALA A 9 -3.36 -20.94 9.68
C ALA A 9 -4.80 -21.23 9.23
N LEU A 10 -5.76 -21.19 10.17
CA LEU A 10 -7.17 -21.37 9.86
C LEU A 10 -7.69 -20.33 8.86
N ALA A 11 -7.37 -19.07 9.06
CA ALA A 11 -7.76 -18.01 8.13
C ALA A 11 -7.16 -18.20 6.72
N GLY A 12 -5.95 -18.78 6.62
CA GLY A 12 -5.32 -19.08 5.34
C GLY A 12 -5.94 -20.24 4.57
N GLU A 13 -6.69 -21.12 5.24
CA GLU A 13 -7.29 -22.33 4.68
C GLU A 13 -8.81 -22.22 4.46
N THR A 14 -9.46 -21.17 4.95
CA THR A 14 -10.92 -21.00 4.96
C THR A 14 -11.35 -19.68 4.33
N ASP A 15 -12.57 -19.64 3.80
CA ASP A 15 -13.23 -18.39 3.49
C ASP A 15 -13.69 -17.64 4.75
N VAL A 16 -14.13 -16.40 4.59
CA VAL A 16 -14.51 -15.53 5.71
C VAL A 16 -15.68 -16.08 6.52
N GLN A 17 -16.65 -16.73 5.87
CA GLN A 17 -17.82 -17.29 6.55
C GLN A 17 -17.48 -18.61 7.26
N GLU A 18 -16.77 -19.50 6.60
CA GLU A 18 -16.29 -20.76 7.18
C GLU A 18 -15.39 -20.50 8.40
N PHE A 19 -14.50 -19.52 8.31
CA PHE A 19 -13.67 -19.07 9.44
C PHE A 19 -14.53 -18.67 10.66
N SER A 20 -15.56 -17.84 10.43
CA SER A 20 -16.46 -17.41 11.48
C SER A 20 -17.21 -18.56 12.12
N ASP A 21 -17.70 -19.51 11.30
CA ASP A 21 -18.45 -20.69 11.74
C ASP A 21 -17.56 -21.61 12.58
N ILE A 22 -16.31 -21.86 12.17
CA ILE A 22 -15.35 -22.68 12.92
C ILE A 22 -15.02 -22.04 14.26
N LEU A 23 -14.77 -20.72 14.32
CA LEU A 23 -14.52 -20.03 15.59
C LEU A 23 -15.74 -20.13 16.53
N SER A 24 -16.95 -20.04 15.98
CA SER A 24 -18.20 -20.22 16.74
C SER A 24 -18.32 -21.63 17.31
N ALA A 25 -18.04 -22.65 16.48
CA ALA A 25 -18.07 -24.06 16.88
C ALA A 25 -16.99 -24.40 17.93
N ALA A 26 -15.82 -23.75 17.85
CA ALA A 26 -14.74 -23.85 18.83
C ALA A 26 -15.06 -23.15 20.17
N GLY A 27 -16.25 -22.52 20.30
CA GLY A 27 -16.67 -21.87 21.54
C GLY A 27 -16.16 -20.44 21.72
N ILE A 28 -15.58 -19.83 20.70
CA ILE A 28 -15.16 -18.43 20.70
C ILE A 28 -16.41 -17.55 20.49
N ARG A 29 -17.19 -17.38 21.58
CA ARG A 29 -18.46 -16.65 21.57
C ARG A 29 -18.35 -15.21 22.03
N PHE A 30 -17.20 -14.78 22.50
CA PHE A 30 -16.94 -13.41 22.95
C PHE A 30 -16.74 -12.42 21.78
N LEU A 31 -16.49 -12.92 20.57
CA LEU A 31 -16.43 -12.12 19.36
C LEU A 31 -17.79 -12.18 18.62
N THR A 32 -18.27 -11.02 18.20
CA THR A 32 -19.40 -10.91 17.29
C THR A 32 -19.01 -11.43 15.89
N GLU A 33 -20.00 -11.74 15.05
CA GLU A 33 -19.75 -12.15 13.65
C GLU A 33 -18.93 -11.10 12.90
N SER A 34 -19.25 -9.82 13.08
CA SER A 34 -18.50 -8.73 12.45
C SER A 34 -17.03 -8.67 12.91
N GLU A 35 -16.76 -8.94 14.18
CA GLU A 35 -15.38 -8.97 14.70
C GLU A 35 -14.59 -10.18 14.17
N LYS A 36 -15.25 -11.32 13.97
CA LYS A 36 -14.62 -12.49 13.34
C LYS A 36 -14.29 -12.23 11.87
N HIS A 37 -15.22 -11.62 11.13
CA HIS A 37 -14.96 -11.20 9.74
C HIS A 37 -13.82 -10.19 9.67
N LYS A 38 -13.83 -9.16 10.53
CA LYS A 38 -12.73 -8.19 10.65
C LYS A 38 -11.39 -8.87 10.94
N LEU A 39 -11.36 -9.86 11.81
CA LEU A 39 -10.16 -10.63 12.14
C LEU A 39 -9.64 -11.38 10.91
N TRP A 40 -10.52 -12.05 10.17
CA TRP A 40 -10.16 -12.75 8.94
C TRP A 40 -9.54 -11.79 7.90
N PHE A 41 -10.21 -10.67 7.61
CA PHE A 41 -9.69 -9.65 6.68
C PHE A 41 -8.37 -9.05 7.15
N SER A 42 -8.19 -8.86 8.46
CA SER A 42 -6.93 -8.34 9.02
C SER A 42 -5.77 -9.31 8.81
N ILE A 43 -5.99 -10.61 8.98
CA ILE A 43 -4.99 -11.63 8.76
C ILE A 43 -4.64 -11.73 7.26
N GLN A 44 -5.65 -11.81 6.40
CA GLN A 44 -5.46 -11.92 4.96
C GLN A 44 -4.83 -10.65 4.37
N GLY A 45 -5.27 -9.48 4.80
CA GLY A 45 -4.69 -8.21 4.35
C GLY A 45 -3.23 -8.05 4.75
N ALA A 46 -2.84 -8.50 5.95
CA ALA A 46 -1.44 -8.50 6.37
C ALA A 46 -0.56 -9.47 5.55
N ASN A 47 -1.14 -10.55 5.04
CA ASN A 47 -0.42 -11.51 4.20
C ASN A 47 -0.22 -11.01 2.76
N ILE A 48 -1.01 -10.05 2.31
CA ILE A 48 -0.91 -9.50 0.95
C ILE A 48 0.33 -8.62 0.80
N ILE A 49 0.63 -7.80 1.81
CA ILE A 49 1.84 -6.95 1.82
C ILE A 49 2.76 -7.47 2.91
N PRO A 50 3.90 -8.08 2.58
CA PRO A 50 4.89 -8.49 3.57
C PRO A 50 5.63 -7.26 4.13
N ILE A 51 4.97 -6.53 5.04
CA ILE A 51 5.47 -5.27 5.62
C ILE A 51 6.87 -5.42 6.23
N GLU A 52 7.21 -6.61 6.75
CA GLU A 52 8.53 -6.89 7.32
C GLU A 52 9.66 -6.77 6.29
N GLU A 53 9.41 -7.06 5.02
CA GLU A 53 10.39 -6.87 3.95
C GLU A 53 10.58 -5.38 3.62
N TYR A 54 9.52 -4.58 3.67
CA TYR A 54 9.58 -3.15 3.37
C TYR A 54 10.11 -2.29 4.51
N VAL A 55 9.84 -2.64 5.77
CA VAL A 55 10.36 -1.91 6.95
C VAL A 55 11.85 -2.21 7.17
N ASN A 56 12.31 -3.43 6.85
CA ASN A 56 13.71 -3.84 7.00
C ASN A 56 14.59 -3.51 5.78
N SER A 57 14.00 -3.15 4.66
CA SER A 57 14.75 -2.67 3.48
C SER A 57 15.16 -1.20 3.57
N GLY A 58 15.22 -0.64 4.76
CA GLY A 58 16.01 0.57 4.98
C GLY A 58 17.37 0.34 4.36
N ASN A 59 17.55 0.86 3.13
CA ASN A 59 18.69 0.61 2.28
C ASN A 59 19.98 0.97 3.01
N LYS A 60 20.59 -0.04 3.62
CA LYS A 60 22.02 0.01 3.89
C LYS A 60 22.72 -0.16 2.55
N GLU A 61 22.82 0.92 1.81
CA GLU A 61 23.65 0.89 0.62
C GLU A 61 25.07 0.52 1.02
N LYS A 62 25.44 -0.70 0.67
CA LYS A 62 26.82 -1.14 0.74
C LYS A 62 27.54 -0.53 -0.46
N TYR A 63 28.35 0.44 -0.25
CA TYR A 63 29.23 0.96 -1.28
C TYR A 63 30.68 0.62 -0.97
N THR A 64 31.46 0.37 -2.02
CA THR A 64 32.87 0.15 -1.91
C THR A 64 33.59 1.43 -2.30
N PHE A 65 34.58 1.82 -1.52
CA PHE A 65 35.44 2.97 -1.83
C PHE A 65 36.90 2.61 -1.66
N PRO A 66 37.82 3.23 -2.45
CA PRO A 66 39.21 2.99 -2.33
C PRO A 66 39.80 3.67 -1.09
N SER A 67 40.47 2.90 -0.23
CA SER A 67 41.20 3.38 0.94
C SER A 67 42.69 3.02 0.84
N THR A 68 43.49 3.53 1.75
CA THR A 68 44.95 3.18 1.77
C THR A 68 45.16 1.85 2.47
N TRP A 69 45.72 0.87 1.77
CA TRP A 69 46.21 -0.36 2.37
C TRP A 69 47.46 -0.07 3.21
N ARG A 70 47.49 -0.53 4.45
CA ARG A 70 48.61 -0.31 5.39
C ARG A 70 49.28 -1.61 5.74
N VAL A 71 50.56 -1.53 6.16
CA VAL A 71 51.26 -2.68 6.69
C VAL A 71 50.55 -3.21 7.93
N GLY A 72 50.14 -4.48 7.88
CA GLY A 72 49.30 -5.13 8.87
C GLY A 72 47.89 -5.46 8.37
N ASP A 73 47.43 -4.85 7.29
CA ASP A 73 46.21 -5.26 6.62
C ASP A 73 46.40 -6.62 5.90
N PRO A 74 45.33 -7.42 5.74
CA PRO A 74 45.41 -8.67 4.98
C PRO A 74 45.95 -8.44 3.57
N ILE A 75 46.95 -9.20 3.16
CA ILE A 75 47.58 -9.08 1.83
C ILE A 75 46.53 -9.28 0.71
N GLY A 76 45.55 -10.16 0.93
CA GLY A 76 44.46 -10.41 -0.02
C GLY A 76 43.51 -9.22 -0.24
N SER A 77 43.56 -8.19 0.62
CA SER A 77 42.78 -6.95 0.42
C SER A 77 43.53 -5.89 -0.38
N LEU A 78 44.83 -6.09 -0.67
CA LEU A 78 45.63 -5.17 -1.47
C LEU A 78 45.18 -5.21 -2.94
N ASP A 79 44.71 -4.09 -3.46
CA ASP A 79 44.47 -3.92 -4.90
C ASP A 79 45.72 -3.35 -5.58
N ILE A 80 46.51 -4.25 -6.19
CA ILE A 80 47.76 -3.90 -6.87
C ILE A 80 47.47 -3.01 -8.08
N MET A 81 46.43 -3.29 -8.83
CA MET A 81 46.07 -2.53 -10.03
C MET A 81 45.72 -1.09 -9.67
N LEU A 82 44.82 -0.89 -8.71
CA LEU A 82 44.42 0.43 -8.24
C LEU A 82 45.62 1.18 -7.61
N SER A 83 46.48 0.48 -6.89
CA SER A 83 47.72 1.05 -6.32
C SER A 83 48.65 1.56 -7.42
N PHE A 84 48.83 0.78 -8.49
CA PHE A 84 49.66 1.15 -9.63
C PHE A 84 49.09 2.31 -10.44
N MET A 85 47.75 2.36 -10.58
CA MET A 85 47.06 3.50 -11.21
C MET A 85 47.18 4.79 -10.41
N THR A 86 47.34 4.69 -9.08
CA THR A 86 47.53 5.86 -8.21
C THR A 86 48.98 6.36 -8.25
N SER A 87 49.97 5.44 -8.36
CA SER A 87 51.37 5.78 -8.46
C SER A 87 52.18 4.58 -9.03
N PRO A 88 53.10 4.82 -9.97
CA PRO A 88 53.96 3.75 -10.51
C PRO A 88 54.95 3.17 -9.47
N LYS A 89 55.11 3.83 -8.33
CA LYS A 89 55.88 3.31 -7.19
C LYS A 89 54.97 2.81 -6.11
N ILE A 90 54.99 1.51 -5.84
CA ILE A 90 54.20 0.89 -4.78
C ILE A 90 54.92 1.09 -3.44
N LEU A 91 54.44 2.01 -2.63
CA LEU A 91 54.94 2.28 -1.28
C LEU A 91 53.82 1.88 -0.27
N PRO A 92 54.08 0.83 0.57
CA PRO A 92 53.11 0.37 1.55
C PRO A 92 52.65 1.49 2.49
N GLY A 93 51.34 1.64 2.68
CA GLY A 93 50.75 2.66 3.52
C GLY A 93 50.70 4.08 2.93
N ILE A 94 51.24 4.29 1.72
CA ILE A 94 51.25 5.59 1.02
C ILE A 94 50.52 5.48 -0.30
N THR A 95 50.98 4.65 -1.22
CA THR A 95 50.38 4.51 -2.55
C THR A 95 49.58 3.23 -2.72
N THR A 96 49.67 2.31 -1.75
CA THR A 96 48.94 1.06 -1.75
C THR A 96 47.46 1.28 -1.43
N LYS A 97 46.57 0.64 -2.22
CA LYS A 97 45.13 0.78 -2.12
C LYS A 97 44.46 -0.55 -1.82
N LYS A 98 43.33 -0.47 -1.12
CA LYS A 98 42.36 -1.55 -0.89
C LYS A 98 40.98 -1.04 -1.07
N TRP A 99 40.01 -1.94 -1.31
CA TRP A 99 38.58 -1.62 -1.29
C TRP A 99 38.04 -1.87 0.10
N GLU A 100 37.46 -0.85 0.70
CA GLU A 100 36.70 -0.97 1.93
C GLU A 100 35.22 -0.94 1.61
N MET A 101 34.49 -1.83 2.28
CA MET A 101 33.03 -1.76 2.31
C MET A 101 32.62 -0.86 3.48
N ALA A 102 31.96 0.23 3.19
CA ALA A 102 31.20 0.97 4.19
C ALA A 102 29.72 0.74 3.97
N THR A 103 29.04 0.59 5.06
CA THR A 103 27.59 0.69 5.09
C THR A 103 27.30 2.16 5.37
N ARG A 104 26.79 2.88 4.41
CA ARG A 104 26.17 4.15 4.69
C ARG A 104 24.80 3.79 5.28
N ASP A 105 24.58 4.12 6.54
CA ASP A 105 23.22 4.45 6.90
C ASP A 105 22.92 5.68 6.03
N THR A 106 22.30 5.46 4.88
CA THR A 106 21.53 6.52 4.28
C THR A 106 20.57 6.85 5.41
N ASN A 107 20.85 7.94 6.12
CA ASN A 107 19.84 8.58 6.96
C ASN A 107 18.63 8.55 6.08
N GLY A 108 17.74 7.60 6.40
CA GLY A 108 16.65 7.28 5.51
C GLY A 108 16.11 8.62 5.12
N THR A 109 15.98 8.89 3.85
CA THR A 109 15.08 9.94 3.43
C THR A 109 13.91 9.72 4.33
N GLU A 110 13.69 10.64 5.30
CA GLU A 110 12.56 10.52 6.24
C GLU A 110 11.43 10.11 5.34
N LYS A 111 10.90 8.86 5.50
CA LYS A 111 9.87 8.36 4.58
C LYS A 111 8.85 9.45 4.64
N ARG A 112 8.67 10.20 3.56
CA ARG A 112 7.83 11.38 3.56
C ARG A 112 6.51 10.93 4.09
N GLN A 113 6.06 11.51 5.20
CA GLN A 113 4.83 11.11 5.82
C GLN A 113 3.71 11.43 4.82
N ARG A 114 3.11 10.39 4.29
CA ARG A 114 2.01 10.48 3.34
C ARG A 114 0.73 10.08 4.02
N ASP A 115 -0.34 10.80 3.70
CA ASP A 115 -1.67 10.46 4.18
C ASP A 115 -2.48 9.83 3.04
N LEU A 116 -3.37 8.89 3.38
CA LEU A 116 -4.17 8.12 2.44
C LEU A 116 -5.63 8.57 2.46
N LEU A 117 -6.15 9.02 1.33
CA LEU A 117 -7.60 9.03 1.09
C LEU A 117 -8.00 7.73 0.39
N LEU A 118 -8.78 6.91 1.06
CA LEU A 118 -9.38 5.71 0.51
C LEU A 118 -10.83 5.99 0.09
N ALA A 119 -11.11 5.91 -1.20
CA ALA A 119 -12.44 6.08 -1.76
C ALA A 119 -12.92 4.75 -2.35
N ILE A 120 -14.01 4.20 -1.82
CA ILE A 120 -14.53 2.89 -2.22
C ILE A 120 -15.92 3.04 -2.79
N ASP A 121 -16.08 2.54 -4.00
CA ASP A 121 -17.37 2.35 -4.64
C ASP A 121 -18.13 1.24 -3.92
N THR A 122 -19.33 1.57 -3.45
CA THR A 122 -20.26 0.63 -2.81
C THR A 122 -21.53 0.45 -3.63
N SER A 123 -21.44 0.59 -4.95
CA SER A 123 -22.57 0.34 -5.87
C SER A 123 -23.03 -1.11 -5.85
N GLY A 124 -24.21 -1.37 -6.37
CA GLY A 124 -24.80 -2.72 -6.35
C GLY A 124 -24.00 -3.77 -7.12
N SER A 125 -23.26 -3.37 -8.15
CA SER A 125 -22.38 -4.24 -8.96
C SER A 125 -21.17 -4.74 -8.18
N MET A 126 -20.76 -4.03 -7.12
CA MET A 126 -19.67 -4.47 -6.24
C MET A 126 -20.00 -5.75 -5.47
N GLY A 127 -21.28 -6.05 -5.20
CA GLY A 127 -21.74 -7.27 -4.58
C GLY A 127 -21.55 -7.31 -3.06
N SER A 128 -21.22 -8.51 -2.53
CA SER A 128 -21.14 -8.78 -1.09
C SER A 128 -19.68 -8.88 -0.61
N VAL A 129 -19.41 -8.31 0.56
CA VAL A 129 -18.12 -8.44 1.23
C VAL A 129 -17.80 -9.89 1.64
N LEU A 130 -18.81 -10.71 1.88
CA LEU A 130 -18.64 -12.10 2.33
C LEU A 130 -18.46 -13.10 1.19
N ASN A 131 -18.71 -12.71 -0.05
CA ASN A 131 -18.55 -13.57 -1.21
C ASN A 131 -17.22 -13.28 -1.90
N GLU A 132 -16.28 -14.21 -1.84
CA GLU A 132 -14.92 -14.07 -2.41
C GLU A 132 -14.90 -13.77 -3.91
N LYS A 133 -15.96 -14.13 -4.65
CA LYS A 133 -16.09 -13.87 -6.08
C LYS A 133 -16.56 -12.46 -6.41
N ASP A 134 -17.05 -11.74 -5.43
CA ASP A 134 -17.58 -10.40 -5.62
C ASP A 134 -16.47 -9.34 -5.53
N ASN A 135 -16.64 -8.27 -6.30
CA ASN A 135 -15.67 -7.18 -6.33
C ASN A 135 -15.52 -6.49 -4.96
N MET A 136 -16.61 -6.41 -4.17
CA MET A 136 -16.57 -5.84 -2.82
C MET A 136 -15.62 -6.60 -1.90
N HIS A 137 -15.61 -7.94 -1.95
CA HIS A 137 -14.68 -8.74 -1.17
C HIS A 137 -13.21 -8.41 -1.52
N GLN A 138 -12.90 -8.34 -2.82
CA GLN A 138 -11.55 -8.01 -3.29
C GLN A 138 -11.17 -6.55 -2.94
N ALA A 139 -12.12 -5.62 -3.04
CA ALA A 139 -11.91 -4.22 -2.66
C ALA A 139 -11.58 -4.06 -1.17
N VAL A 140 -12.35 -4.73 -0.31
CA VAL A 140 -12.14 -4.68 1.15
C VAL A 140 -10.82 -5.34 1.53
N LEU A 141 -10.53 -6.50 0.94
CA LEU A 141 -9.27 -7.20 1.20
C LEU A 141 -8.04 -6.34 0.81
N ALA A 142 -8.09 -5.70 -0.36
CA ALA A 142 -7.07 -4.77 -0.80
C ALA A 142 -6.96 -3.55 0.13
N ALA A 143 -8.09 -2.99 0.56
CA ALA A 143 -8.13 -1.87 1.50
C ALA A 143 -7.46 -2.22 2.83
N TYR A 144 -7.70 -3.41 3.37
CA TYR A 144 -7.03 -3.88 4.60
C TYR A 144 -5.50 -3.97 4.43
N GLY A 145 -5.02 -4.46 3.28
CA GLY A 145 -3.59 -4.48 2.96
C GLY A 145 -2.98 -3.09 2.95
N ILE A 146 -3.58 -2.16 2.22
CA ILE A 146 -3.10 -0.76 2.12
C ILE A 146 -3.15 -0.05 3.46
N ILE A 147 -4.22 -0.22 4.24
CA ILE A 147 -4.31 0.34 5.60
C ILE A 147 -3.15 -0.14 6.46
N SER A 148 -2.79 -1.43 6.38
CA SER A 148 -1.65 -1.99 7.13
C SER A 148 -0.31 -1.35 6.72
N TYR A 149 -0.12 -1.04 5.43
CA TYR A 149 1.05 -0.30 4.96
C TYR A 149 1.09 1.12 5.54
N PHE A 150 -0.02 1.89 5.43
CA PHE A 150 -0.08 3.26 5.95
C PHE A 150 0.03 3.32 7.47
N GLU A 151 -0.50 2.34 8.18
CA GLU A 151 -0.29 2.17 9.63
C GLU A 151 1.20 1.98 9.97
N SER A 152 1.94 1.19 9.18
CA SER A 152 3.37 0.97 9.39
C SER A 152 4.22 2.23 9.25
N ILE A 153 3.81 3.16 8.37
CA ILE A 153 4.47 4.46 8.16
C ILE A 153 3.83 5.60 8.97
N LYS A 154 2.82 5.29 9.81
CA LYS A 154 2.07 6.25 10.65
C LYS A 154 1.37 7.36 9.86
N GLY A 155 0.96 7.08 8.61
CA GLY A 155 0.15 7.97 7.79
C GLY A 155 -1.29 8.03 8.28
N LYS A 156 -1.93 9.20 8.24
CA LYS A 156 -3.36 9.30 8.53
C LYS A 156 -4.17 8.76 7.36
N ILE A 157 -5.36 8.26 7.67
CA ILE A 157 -6.28 7.74 6.68
C ILE A 157 -7.63 8.47 6.78
N ALA A 158 -8.17 8.84 5.62
CA ALA A 158 -9.55 9.25 5.48
C ALA A 158 -10.29 8.23 4.60
N LEU A 159 -11.57 7.98 4.87
CA LEU A 159 -12.39 7.01 4.14
C LEU A 159 -13.63 7.69 3.58
N ILE A 160 -13.87 7.50 2.29
CA ILE A 160 -15.12 7.82 1.61
C ILE A 160 -15.70 6.54 1.01
N GLU A 161 -16.89 6.16 1.43
CA GLU A 161 -17.71 5.13 0.78
C GLU A 161 -18.85 5.81 0.03
N PHE A 162 -19.06 5.43 -1.21
CA PHE A 162 -20.05 6.09 -2.07
C PHE A 162 -20.77 5.13 -3.01
N ASP A 163 -21.98 5.48 -3.36
CA ASP A 163 -22.75 4.94 -4.48
C ASP A 163 -23.30 6.12 -5.32
N ASN A 164 -24.61 6.29 -5.42
CA ASN A 164 -25.20 7.55 -5.94
C ASN A 164 -25.03 8.73 -4.97
N THR A 165 -24.67 8.45 -3.72
CA THR A 165 -24.50 9.41 -2.64
C THR A 165 -23.30 9.00 -1.77
N ILE A 166 -22.89 9.90 -0.88
CA ILE A 166 -21.93 9.53 0.15
C ILE A 166 -22.62 8.64 1.18
N ARG A 167 -22.10 7.43 1.33
CA ARG A 167 -22.56 6.46 2.33
C ARG A 167 -21.86 6.68 3.66
N LYS A 168 -20.56 6.95 3.58
CA LYS A 168 -19.72 7.22 4.73
C LYS A 168 -18.64 8.23 4.37
N ASN A 169 -18.30 9.08 5.33
CA ASN A 169 -17.19 9.99 5.23
C ASN A 169 -16.52 10.04 6.60
N ILE A 170 -15.34 9.43 6.70
CA ILE A 170 -14.48 9.49 7.89
C ILE A 170 -13.33 10.43 7.56
N LYS A 171 -13.19 11.47 8.36
CA LYS A 171 -12.09 12.44 8.24
C LYS A 171 -10.75 11.81 8.63
N TRP A 172 -9.68 12.54 8.38
CA TRP A 172 -8.32 12.15 8.69
C TRP A 172 -8.16 11.65 10.13
N THR A 173 -7.73 10.39 10.28
CA THR A 173 -7.55 9.74 11.57
C THR A 173 -6.36 8.77 11.53
N ASP A 174 -5.77 8.51 12.68
CA ASP A 174 -4.82 7.43 12.94
C ASP A 174 -5.47 6.24 13.69
N ASP A 175 -6.79 6.27 13.85
CA ASP A 175 -7.57 5.11 14.33
C ASP A 175 -7.84 4.14 13.16
N TYR A 176 -6.84 3.35 12.82
CA TYR A 176 -6.91 2.37 11.71
C TYR A 176 -7.97 1.29 11.97
N ASP A 177 -8.22 0.94 13.22
CA ASP A 177 -9.24 -0.03 13.60
C ASP A 177 -10.66 0.48 13.35
N ALA A 178 -10.89 1.76 13.58
CA ALA A 178 -12.13 2.40 13.21
C ALA A 178 -12.34 2.37 11.70
N ILE A 179 -11.30 2.67 10.90
CA ILE A 179 -11.37 2.57 9.43
C ILE A 179 -11.71 1.13 9.01
N ARG A 180 -10.95 0.12 9.46
CA ARG A 180 -11.18 -1.30 9.12
C ARG A 180 -12.60 -1.76 9.47
N SER A 181 -13.12 -1.36 10.62
CA SER A 181 -14.47 -1.74 11.07
C SER A 181 -15.58 -1.17 10.19
N ASN A 182 -15.30 -0.08 9.49
CA ASN A 182 -16.26 0.57 8.61
C ASN A 182 -16.26 0.03 7.17
N LEU A 183 -15.27 -0.77 6.78
CA LEU A 183 -15.16 -1.34 5.43
C LEU A 183 -16.05 -2.56 5.17
N LEU A 184 -16.59 -3.20 6.20
CA LEU A 184 -17.39 -4.41 6.07
C LEU A 184 -18.83 -4.08 5.65
N VAL A 185 -18.99 -3.61 4.42
CA VAL A 185 -20.28 -3.20 3.85
C VAL A 185 -20.60 -3.99 2.58
N ASN A 186 -21.88 -4.08 2.22
CA ASN A 186 -22.33 -4.68 0.97
C ASN A 186 -22.67 -3.60 -0.05
N GLY A 187 -22.42 -3.92 -1.32
CA GLY A 187 -22.76 -3.06 -2.44
C GLY A 187 -24.25 -2.84 -2.61
N ARG A 188 -24.65 -1.61 -2.95
CA ARG A 188 -26.03 -1.23 -3.27
C ARG A 188 -26.07 0.13 -3.97
N GLY A 189 -27.15 0.38 -4.71
CA GLY A 189 -27.33 1.64 -5.42
C GLY A 189 -26.62 1.68 -6.77
N GLY A 190 -26.48 2.85 -7.33
CA GLY A 190 -25.72 3.11 -8.57
C GLY A 190 -24.36 3.73 -8.27
N THR A 191 -23.76 4.40 -9.28
CA THR A 191 -22.39 4.88 -9.17
C THR A 191 -22.25 6.33 -9.64
N THR A 192 -22.03 7.24 -8.71
CA THR A 192 -21.74 8.65 -9.01
C THR A 192 -20.47 9.06 -8.29
N PHE A 193 -19.50 9.55 -9.06
CA PHE A 193 -18.20 9.93 -8.51
C PHE A 193 -18.31 11.14 -7.57
N PRO A 194 -17.88 11.03 -6.29
CA PRO A 194 -18.15 12.04 -5.26
C PRO A 194 -17.08 13.14 -5.22
N ILE A 195 -16.78 13.76 -6.38
CA ILE A 195 -15.66 14.69 -6.52
C ILE A 195 -15.64 15.80 -5.46
N ARG A 196 -16.78 16.43 -5.16
CA ARG A 196 -16.85 17.51 -4.15
C ARG A 196 -16.47 17.04 -2.75
N SER A 197 -16.89 15.82 -2.38
CA SER A 197 -16.56 15.27 -1.07
C SER A 197 -15.08 14.90 -0.99
N ILE A 198 -14.52 14.39 -2.08
CA ILE A 198 -13.08 14.12 -2.20
C ILE A 198 -12.29 15.42 -2.04
N GLN A 199 -12.65 16.48 -2.77
CA GLN A 199 -12.03 17.80 -2.65
C GLN A 199 -12.03 18.30 -1.21
N ASN A 200 -13.19 18.33 -0.56
CA ASN A 200 -13.33 18.79 0.82
C ASN A 200 -12.45 18.01 1.82
N VAL A 201 -12.26 16.72 1.60
CA VAL A 201 -11.39 15.90 2.48
C VAL A 201 -9.93 16.19 2.19
N LEU A 202 -9.53 16.30 0.92
CA LEU A 202 -8.14 16.53 0.52
C LEU A 202 -7.64 17.92 0.94
N GLU A 203 -8.50 18.95 0.92
CA GLU A 203 -8.18 20.30 1.39
C GLU A 203 -7.90 20.40 2.89
N ASP A 204 -8.41 19.44 3.69
CA ASP A 204 -8.20 19.38 5.14
C ASP A 204 -6.82 18.78 5.54
N SER A 205 -5.99 18.33 4.59
CA SER A 205 -4.67 17.74 4.87
C SER A 205 -3.52 18.67 4.50
N SER A 206 -2.43 18.57 5.27
CA SER A 206 -1.19 19.34 5.06
C SER A 206 0.02 18.50 4.59
N ASN A 207 -0.15 17.18 4.48
CA ASN A 207 0.91 16.26 4.06
C ASN A 207 0.82 15.95 2.56
N GLU A 208 1.86 15.29 2.00
CA GLU A 208 1.74 14.66 0.69
C GLU A 208 0.63 13.62 0.72
N LEU A 209 -0.20 13.61 -0.33
CA LEU A 209 -1.42 12.83 -0.36
C LEU A 209 -1.36 11.69 -1.36
N VAL A 210 -1.87 10.57 -0.94
CA VAL A 210 -2.17 9.42 -1.79
C VAL A 210 -3.68 9.22 -1.81
N THR A 211 -4.29 9.33 -2.98
CA THR A 211 -5.70 9.00 -3.17
C THR A 211 -5.82 7.66 -3.88
N VAL A 212 -6.53 6.74 -3.28
CA VAL A 212 -6.83 5.42 -3.82
C VAL A 212 -8.33 5.31 -4.03
N LEU A 213 -8.73 5.14 -5.29
CA LEU A 213 -10.12 4.90 -5.69
C LEU A 213 -10.27 3.45 -6.12
N ILE A 214 -11.20 2.73 -5.52
CA ILE A 214 -11.53 1.34 -5.86
C ILE A 214 -12.97 1.29 -6.37
N THR A 215 -13.16 0.76 -7.58
CA THR A 215 -14.46 0.63 -8.25
C THR A 215 -14.48 -0.58 -9.19
N ASP A 216 -15.64 -1.07 -9.59
CA ASP A 216 -15.78 -2.16 -10.55
C ASP A 216 -16.31 -1.72 -11.91
N GLY A 217 -16.54 -0.42 -12.10
CA GLY A 217 -17.25 0.05 -13.27
C GLY A 217 -16.97 1.46 -13.69
N GLU A 218 -17.83 1.90 -14.61
CA GLU A 218 -17.83 3.26 -15.09
C GLU A 218 -18.44 4.18 -14.04
N LEU A 219 -17.64 5.11 -13.58
CA LEU A 219 -18.13 6.20 -12.74
C LEU A 219 -18.78 7.26 -13.62
N ASN A 220 -20.01 7.60 -13.31
CA ASN A 220 -20.64 8.77 -13.93
C ASN A 220 -19.87 10.04 -13.52
N ASN A 221 -19.84 11.04 -14.39
CA ASN A 221 -19.26 12.38 -14.13
C ASN A 221 -17.76 12.45 -13.82
N VAL A 222 -16.96 11.43 -14.16
CA VAL A 222 -15.48 11.46 -13.99
C VAL A 222 -14.85 12.69 -14.65
N ASN A 223 -15.35 13.10 -15.81
CA ASN A 223 -14.84 14.25 -16.55
C ASN A 223 -14.88 15.57 -15.73
N GLU A 224 -15.81 15.70 -14.80
CA GLU A 224 -15.92 16.88 -13.91
C GLU A 224 -14.74 16.98 -12.92
N SER A 225 -14.04 15.87 -12.69
CA SER A 225 -12.92 15.79 -11.76
C SER A 225 -11.55 16.14 -12.35
N VAL A 226 -11.45 16.20 -13.68
CA VAL A 226 -10.17 16.30 -14.42
C VAL A 226 -9.40 17.56 -14.08
N SER A 227 -10.08 18.72 -14.00
CA SER A 227 -9.43 19.99 -13.67
C SER A 227 -8.81 19.96 -12.27
N TYR A 228 -9.56 19.44 -11.30
CA TYR A 228 -9.09 19.30 -9.94
C TYR A 228 -7.91 18.33 -9.80
N PHE A 229 -8.03 17.12 -10.36
CA PHE A 229 -6.94 16.15 -10.26
C PHE A 229 -5.69 16.54 -11.04
N ARG A 230 -5.80 17.41 -12.05
CA ARG A 230 -4.61 17.97 -12.71
C ARG A 230 -3.79 18.84 -11.76
N GLU A 231 -4.44 19.73 -10.99
CA GLU A 231 -3.78 20.54 -9.97
C GLU A 231 -3.25 19.68 -8.83
N TYR A 232 -4.08 18.75 -8.35
CA TYR A 232 -3.71 17.81 -7.29
C TYR A 232 -2.44 17.00 -7.60
N LEU A 233 -2.32 16.49 -8.83
CA LEU A 233 -1.16 15.71 -9.27
C LEU A 233 0.08 16.58 -9.56
N PHE A 234 -0.11 17.87 -9.82
CA PHE A 234 0.98 18.82 -10.01
C PHE A 234 1.75 19.07 -8.70
N ASP A 235 1.08 18.91 -7.55
CA ASP A 235 1.63 19.11 -6.21
C ASP A 235 2.30 17.83 -5.64
N ASP A 236 2.82 16.94 -6.49
CA ASP A 236 3.46 15.65 -6.13
C ASP A 236 2.54 14.64 -5.43
N ASN A 237 1.24 14.92 -5.36
CA ASN A 237 0.28 13.95 -4.86
C ASN A 237 0.07 12.79 -5.84
N LYS A 238 -0.44 11.66 -5.35
CA LYS A 238 -0.66 10.46 -6.15
C LYS A 238 -2.14 10.11 -6.24
N LEU A 239 -2.59 9.73 -7.42
CA LEU A 239 -3.94 9.21 -7.65
C LEU A 239 -3.86 7.83 -8.29
N TYR A 240 -4.35 6.83 -7.57
CA TYR A 240 -4.49 5.45 -8.04
C TYR A 240 -5.96 5.13 -8.23
N ILE A 241 -6.30 4.57 -9.36
CA ILE A 241 -7.66 4.11 -9.67
C ILE A 241 -7.59 2.63 -9.98
N PHE A 242 -8.27 1.85 -9.18
CA PHE A 242 -8.35 0.40 -9.33
C PHE A 242 -9.72 0.01 -9.82
N VAL A 243 -9.71 -0.54 -11.02
CA VAL A 243 -10.91 -1.06 -11.66
C VAL A 243 -10.92 -2.56 -11.50
N LEU A 244 -11.85 -3.07 -10.71
CA LEU A 244 -12.07 -4.49 -10.49
C LEU A 244 -12.93 -5.09 -11.59
N GLY A 245 -12.63 -6.31 -12.03
CA GLY A 245 -13.45 -7.01 -13.03
C GLY A 245 -13.03 -6.78 -14.48
N ASN A 246 -13.96 -6.81 -15.42
CA ASN A 246 -13.66 -6.83 -16.86
C ASN A 246 -13.17 -5.49 -17.42
N ASN A 247 -12.19 -5.53 -18.31
CA ASN A 247 -11.45 -4.43 -18.94
C ASN A 247 -12.27 -3.34 -19.69
N LYS A 248 -13.59 -3.42 -19.73
CA LYS A 248 -14.42 -2.50 -20.56
C LYS A 248 -14.49 -1.09 -20.02
N SER A 249 -14.29 -0.91 -18.72
CA SER A 249 -14.44 0.39 -18.05
C SER A 249 -13.19 1.28 -18.06
N LEU A 250 -12.03 0.79 -18.50
CA LEU A 250 -10.79 1.55 -18.47
C LEU A 250 -10.80 2.78 -19.40
N GLU A 251 -11.57 2.75 -20.46
CA GLU A 251 -11.66 3.88 -21.41
C GLU A 251 -12.26 5.13 -20.75
N SER A 252 -13.20 4.95 -19.82
CA SER A 252 -13.81 6.06 -19.06
C SER A 252 -12.80 6.86 -18.24
N TYR A 253 -11.70 6.22 -17.84
CA TYR A 253 -10.65 6.84 -17.03
C TYR A 253 -9.46 7.36 -17.84
N ARG A 254 -9.49 7.21 -19.18
CA ARG A 254 -8.38 7.59 -20.06
C ARG A 254 -7.91 9.02 -19.83
N ILE A 255 -8.86 9.93 -19.69
CA ILE A 255 -8.55 11.35 -19.50
C ILE A 255 -7.81 11.61 -18.16
N LEU A 256 -8.12 10.86 -17.09
CA LEU A 256 -7.39 10.94 -15.83
C LEU A 256 -5.99 10.35 -15.97
N LYS A 257 -5.83 9.29 -16.77
CA LYS A 257 -4.51 8.72 -17.07
C LYS A 257 -3.62 9.72 -17.83
N GLU A 258 -4.18 10.46 -18.77
CA GLU A 258 -3.46 11.48 -19.55
C GLU A 258 -2.92 12.63 -18.67
N ILE A 259 -3.54 12.92 -17.54
CA ILE A 259 -3.06 13.93 -16.59
C ILE A 259 -2.15 13.37 -15.49
N GLY A 260 -1.83 12.06 -15.50
CA GLY A 260 -0.87 11.44 -14.59
C GLY A 260 -1.45 10.50 -13.53
N ALA A 261 -2.77 10.27 -13.50
CA ALA A 261 -3.35 9.25 -12.64
C ALA A 261 -2.89 7.85 -13.07
N LYS A 262 -2.64 6.98 -12.11
CA LYS A 262 -2.28 5.58 -12.35
C LYS A 262 -3.53 4.72 -12.27
N ILE A 263 -3.87 4.10 -13.42
CA ILE A 263 -5.08 3.31 -13.56
C ILE A 263 -4.69 1.87 -13.78
N TYR A 264 -5.20 1.01 -12.92
CA TYR A 264 -4.91 -0.40 -12.94
C TYR A 264 -6.19 -1.21 -13.06
N ASN A 265 -6.12 -2.27 -13.85
CA ASN A 265 -7.11 -3.33 -13.79
C ASN A 265 -6.54 -4.42 -12.89
N ALA A 266 -7.11 -4.58 -11.72
CA ALA A 266 -6.69 -5.60 -10.76
C ALA A 266 -7.66 -6.79 -10.82
N ASN A 267 -7.11 -7.97 -11.02
CA ASN A 267 -7.88 -9.21 -10.92
C ASN A 267 -7.89 -9.77 -9.50
N SER A 268 -7.00 -9.28 -8.64
CA SER A 268 -6.91 -9.67 -7.25
C SER A 268 -6.46 -8.53 -6.35
N ALA A 269 -6.81 -8.63 -5.06
CA ALA A 269 -6.36 -7.69 -4.04
C ALA A 269 -4.82 -7.62 -3.93
N LYS A 270 -4.13 -8.74 -4.18
CA LYS A 270 -2.66 -8.81 -4.14
C LYS A 270 -2.02 -7.97 -5.25
N ASP A 271 -2.45 -8.16 -6.49
CA ASP A 271 -1.92 -7.40 -7.64
C ASP A 271 -2.01 -5.89 -7.40
N PHE A 272 -3.11 -5.48 -6.78
CA PHE A 272 -3.37 -4.11 -6.40
C PHE A 272 -2.36 -3.58 -5.37
N CYS A 273 -2.19 -4.30 -4.27
CA CYS A 273 -1.32 -3.87 -3.17
C CYS A 273 0.14 -3.80 -3.60
N ASP A 274 0.61 -4.78 -4.36
CA ASP A 274 1.98 -4.83 -4.90
C ASP A 274 2.27 -3.61 -5.78
N LEU A 275 1.30 -3.17 -6.60
CA LEU A 275 1.44 -2.01 -7.47
C LEU A 275 1.53 -0.69 -6.68
N VAL A 276 0.69 -0.50 -5.66
CA VAL A 276 0.72 0.74 -4.86
C VAL A 276 2.01 0.84 -4.07
N VAL A 277 2.39 -0.22 -3.37
CA VAL A 277 3.57 -0.20 -2.51
C VAL A 277 4.84 0.00 -3.33
N SER A 278 4.99 -0.72 -4.45
CA SER A 278 6.16 -0.58 -5.34
C SER A 278 6.34 0.82 -5.93
N ASP A 279 5.26 1.60 -5.99
CA ASP A 279 5.30 2.96 -6.54
C ASP A 279 5.45 4.05 -5.46
N LEU A 280 5.23 3.70 -4.21
CA LEU A 280 5.37 4.60 -3.06
C LEU A 280 6.76 4.53 -2.41
N ASP A 281 7.48 3.43 -2.62
CA ASP A 281 8.87 3.25 -2.20
C ASP A 281 9.84 3.90 -3.19
#